data_7faa92e4798670d8ceb5cf1205d887dd
#
_entry.id   7faa92e4798670d8ceb5cf1205d887dd
#
_cell.length_a   1.000
_cell.length_b   1.000
_cell.length_c   1.000
_cell.angle_alpha   90.00
_cell.angle_beta   90.00
_cell.angle_gamma   90.00
#
_symmetry.space_group_name_H-M   'P 1'
#
loop_
_entity.id
_entity.type
_entity.pdbx_description
1 polymer ?
#
loop_
_entity_poly.entity_id
_entity_poly.type
_entity_poly.pdbx_seq_one_letter_code
_entity_poly.pdbx_strand_id
1 'polypeptide(L)'
;MGLEDKPDLVAGLITTRDASERPADEGEGLLAHVAEVTVIIENRGDAIAGETTTRFWITGGDIDQELRVIQTPPLLPGAEVEVTALWNMRGLDGQYDIIVTADAFSQLEEMRKDNNAAVAHVVVRGTRVELV
;
A
#
# COMPACT_ATOMS: atom_id res chain seq x y z
N MET A 1 17.19 3.91 33.59
CA MET A 1 17.33 3.40 32.26
C MET A 1 16.37 4.10 31.31
N GLY A 2 16.86 4.52 30.26
CA GLY A 2 16.02 5.13 29.26
C GLY A 2 15.31 4.09 28.44
N LEU A 3 14.21 4.48 27.86
CA LEU A 3 13.60 3.71 26.81
C LEU A 3 14.50 3.77 25.60
N GLU A 4 14.66 2.67 24.93
CA GLU A 4 15.39 2.69 23.69
C GLU A 4 14.53 3.38 22.63
N ASP A 5 15.16 4.25 21.84
CA ASP A 5 14.48 4.86 20.73
C ASP A 5 14.28 3.80 19.65
N LYS A 6 13.06 3.71 19.16
CA LYS A 6 12.70 2.74 18.12
C LYS A 6 11.84 3.39 17.07
N PRO A 7 11.94 2.92 15.83
CA PRO A 7 11.03 3.34 14.79
C PRO A 7 9.64 2.78 15.03
N ASP A 8 8.65 3.36 14.41
CA ASP A 8 7.26 2.91 14.46
C ASP A 8 6.62 3.19 13.11
N LEU A 9 6.67 2.22 12.22
CA LEU A 9 6.10 2.38 10.89
C LEU A 9 4.60 2.12 10.92
N VAL A 10 3.86 3.08 10.42
CA VAL A 10 2.41 3.03 10.36
C VAL A 10 1.98 3.06 8.91
N ALA A 11 1.15 2.09 8.51
CA ALA A 11 0.49 2.13 7.22
C ALA A 11 -0.78 2.97 7.40
N GLY A 12 -0.81 4.11 6.74
CA GLY A 12 -1.89 5.07 6.89
C GLY A 12 -2.97 4.92 5.84
N LEU A 13 -3.40 6.04 5.28
CA LEU A 13 -4.48 6.08 4.32
C LEU A 13 -4.12 5.37 3.02
N ILE A 14 -5.00 4.49 2.56
CA ILE A 14 -4.91 3.87 1.25
C ILE A 14 -5.86 4.60 0.32
N THR A 15 -5.35 5.02 -0.85
CA THR A 15 -6.17 5.65 -1.87
C THR A 15 -6.03 4.87 -3.17
N THR A 16 -7.05 4.98 -4.02
CA THR A 16 -7.03 4.33 -5.33
C THR A 16 -7.33 5.35 -6.41
N ARG A 17 -6.75 5.13 -7.57
CA ARG A 17 -6.97 5.99 -8.73
C ARG A 17 -6.95 5.10 -9.97
N ASP A 18 -7.91 5.29 -10.85
CA ASP A 18 -7.94 4.57 -12.11
C ASP A 18 -6.85 5.11 -13.03
N ALA A 19 -5.90 4.26 -13.40
CA ALA A 19 -4.81 4.68 -14.29
C ALA A 19 -5.34 5.06 -15.67
N SER A 20 -6.48 4.50 -16.06
CA SER A 20 -7.12 4.83 -17.34
C SER A 20 -7.63 6.28 -17.40
N GLU A 21 -7.70 6.98 -16.25
CA GLU A 21 -8.10 8.37 -16.20
C GLU A 21 -6.97 9.33 -16.55
N ARG A 22 -5.76 8.82 -16.71
CA ARG A 22 -4.64 9.66 -17.11
C ARG A 22 -4.85 10.16 -18.55
N PRO A 23 -4.26 11.32 -18.90
CA PRO A 23 -4.36 11.81 -20.27
C PRO A 23 -3.97 10.73 -21.27
N ALA A 24 -4.71 10.68 -22.37
CA ALA A 24 -4.46 9.68 -23.39
C ALA A 24 -3.06 9.84 -23.97
N ASP A 25 -2.38 8.71 -24.10
CA ASP A 25 -1.10 8.63 -24.77
C ASP A 25 -1.03 7.28 -25.49
N GLU A 26 0.13 6.92 -25.97
CA GLU A 26 0.30 5.68 -26.73
C GLU A 26 0.05 4.43 -25.89
N GLY A 27 0.09 4.53 -24.58
CA GLY A 27 -0.11 3.40 -23.68
C GLY A 27 -1.51 3.30 -23.12
N GLU A 28 -2.43 4.14 -23.53
CA GLU A 28 -3.76 4.21 -22.95
C GLU A 28 -4.48 2.86 -22.88
N GLY A 29 -4.46 2.10 -23.97
CA GLY A 29 -5.13 0.80 -23.99
C GLY A 29 -4.56 -0.20 -23.00
N LEU A 30 -3.30 -0.07 -22.65
CA LEU A 30 -2.66 -0.96 -21.67
C LEU A 30 -3.06 -0.65 -20.26
N LEU A 31 -3.56 0.56 -20.00
CA LEU A 31 -3.94 1.01 -18.67
C LEU A 31 -5.44 0.91 -18.41
N ALA A 32 -6.22 0.39 -19.35
CA ALA A 32 -7.68 0.41 -19.26
C ALA A 32 -8.25 -0.34 -18.04
N HIS A 33 -7.53 -1.29 -17.49
CA HIS A 33 -7.99 -2.06 -16.32
C HIS A 33 -6.98 -1.99 -15.17
N VAL A 34 -6.19 -0.94 -15.13
CA VAL A 34 -5.14 -0.80 -14.11
C VAL A 34 -5.52 0.31 -13.14
N ALA A 35 -5.37 0.04 -11.86
CA ALA A 35 -5.55 1.02 -10.80
C ALA A 35 -4.21 1.30 -10.13
N GLU A 36 -4.03 2.54 -9.68
CA GLU A 36 -2.92 2.90 -8.81
C GLU A 36 -3.43 2.80 -7.37
N VAL A 37 -2.75 1.99 -6.57
CA VAL A 37 -3.05 1.84 -5.14
C VAL A 37 -1.91 2.49 -4.38
N THR A 38 -2.22 3.54 -3.64
CA THR A 38 -1.22 4.32 -2.91
C THR A 38 -1.48 4.25 -1.42
N VAL A 39 -0.43 4.04 -0.64
CA VAL A 39 -0.48 4.09 0.81
C VAL A 39 0.56 5.09 1.30
N ILE A 40 0.26 5.75 2.41
CA ILE A 40 1.22 6.62 3.08
C ILE A 40 1.83 5.83 4.22
N ILE A 41 3.15 5.66 4.21
CA ILE A 41 3.89 5.01 5.28
C ILE A 41 4.57 6.11 6.09
N GLU A 42 4.32 6.12 7.39
CA GLU A 42 4.84 7.14 8.29
C GLU A 42 5.66 6.51 9.40
N ASN A 43 6.77 7.15 9.78
CA ASN A 43 7.52 6.76 10.96
C ASN A 43 7.10 7.63 12.14
N ARG A 44 6.31 7.08 13.04
CA ARG A 44 5.84 7.78 14.24
C ARG A 44 6.72 7.49 15.46
N GLY A 45 7.80 6.78 15.27
CA GLY A 45 8.72 6.44 16.35
C GLY A 45 9.73 7.53 16.63
N ASP A 46 10.65 7.19 17.52
CA ASP A 46 11.69 8.12 17.98
C ASP A 46 13.04 7.90 17.32
N ALA A 47 13.17 6.87 16.50
CA ALA A 47 14.41 6.54 15.81
C ALA A 47 14.16 6.44 14.31
N ILE A 48 15.24 6.60 13.55
CA ILE A 48 15.15 6.41 12.10
C ILE A 48 14.75 4.97 11.79
N ALA A 49 13.85 4.82 10.83
CA ALA A 49 13.52 3.51 10.27
C ALA A 49 14.40 3.31 9.04
N GLY A 50 15.22 2.27 9.05
CA GLY A 50 16.01 1.92 7.89
C GLY A 50 15.13 1.42 6.75
N GLU A 51 15.75 1.01 5.66
CA GLU A 51 15.00 0.50 4.52
C GLU A 51 14.18 -0.73 4.90
N THR A 52 12.91 -0.77 4.48
CA THR A 52 12.00 -1.86 4.76
C THR A 52 11.25 -2.26 3.49
N THR A 53 10.35 -3.21 3.63
CA THR A 53 9.55 -3.70 2.52
C THR A 53 8.08 -3.51 2.83
N THR A 54 7.34 -2.91 1.90
CA THR A 54 5.90 -2.73 1.98
C THR A 54 5.24 -3.72 1.05
N ARG A 55 4.28 -4.50 1.58
CA ARG A 55 3.57 -5.51 0.80
C ARG A 55 2.12 -5.09 0.59
N PHE A 56 1.68 -5.19 -0.66
CA PHE A 56 0.28 -4.99 -1.05
C PHE A 56 -0.34 -6.35 -1.32
N TRP A 57 -1.47 -6.61 -0.72
CA TRP A 57 -2.20 -7.87 -0.81
C TRP A 57 -3.64 -7.61 -1.21
N ILE A 58 -4.19 -8.43 -2.09
CA ILE A 58 -5.58 -8.32 -2.53
C ILE A 58 -6.32 -9.58 -2.14
N THR A 59 -7.48 -9.42 -1.52
CA THR A 59 -8.36 -10.54 -1.18
C THR A 59 -9.80 -10.19 -1.50
N GLY A 60 -10.56 -11.18 -1.94
CA GLY A 60 -11.96 -11.03 -2.29
C GLY A 60 -12.33 -11.96 -3.43
N GLY A 61 -13.60 -12.38 -3.50
CA GLY A 61 -14.02 -13.39 -4.47
C GLY A 61 -13.16 -14.63 -4.32
N ASP A 62 -12.55 -15.06 -5.41
CA ASP A 62 -11.66 -16.22 -5.42
C ASP A 62 -10.18 -15.82 -5.31
N ILE A 63 -9.90 -14.55 -5.02
CA ILE A 63 -8.55 -14.02 -5.02
C ILE A 63 -8.06 -13.86 -3.59
N ASP A 64 -6.84 -14.32 -3.34
CA ASP A 64 -6.14 -14.11 -2.07
C ASP A 64 -4.65 -14.21 -2.40
N GLN A 65 -4.06 -13.07 -2.80
CA GLN A 65 -2.71 -13.09 -3.36
C GLN A 65 -1.95 -11.80 -3.14
N GLU A 66 -0.64 -11.92 -3.15
CA GLU A 66 0.24 -10.78 -3.12
C GLU A 66 0.13 -10.00 -4.43
N LEU A 67 -0.10 -8.70 -4.31
CA LEU A 67 -0.13 -7.82 -5.48
C LEU A 67 1.26 -7.35 -5.82
N ARG A 68 1.98 -6.84 -4.83
CA ARG A 68 3.30 -6.26 -5.04
C ARG A 68 4.05 -6.16 -3.73
N VAL A 69 5.37 -6.22 -3.83
CA VAL A 69 6.29 -5.94 -2.73
C VAL A 69 7.20 -4.82 -3.21
N ILE A 70 7.25 -3.73 -2.44
CA ILE A 70 8.00 -2.53 -2.83
C ILE A 70 8.91 -2.12 -1.68
N GLN A 71 10.17 -1.82 -1.99
CA GLN A 71 11.09 -1.32 -0.99
C GLN A 71 10.72 0.10 -0.59
N THR A 72 10.72 0.34 0.72
CA THR A 72 10.41 1.64 1.30
C THR A 72 11.71 2.26 1.77
N PRO A 73 12.01 3.50 1.38
CA PRO A 73 13.26 4.13 1.78
C PRO A 73 13.33 4.37 3.28
N PRO A 74 14.51 4.62 3.83
CA PRO A 74 14.63 5.00 5.24
C PRO A 74 13.80 6.24 5.54
N LEU A 75 13.20 6.28 6.73
CA LEU A 75 12.37 7.39 7.17
C LEU A 75 12.85 7.92 8.52
N LEU A 76 13.10 9.21 8.57
CA LEU A 76 13.39 9.90 9.83
C LEU A 76 12.14 9.91 10.70
N PRO A 77 12.29 10.07 12.03
CA PRO A 77 11.13 10.23 12.90
C PRO A 77 10.23 11.36 12.40
N GLY A 78 8.94 11.08 12.28
CA GLY A 78 7.97 12.05 11.78
C GLY A 78 7.88 12.15 10.27
N ALA A 79 8.76 11.50 9.53
CA ALA A 79 8.73 11.54 8.07
C ALA A 79 7.72 10.53 7.51
N GLU A 80 7.25 10.80 6.31
CA GLU A 80 6.32 9.92 5.62
C GLU A 80 6.68 9.82 4.14
N VAL A 81 6.20 8.77 3.50
CA VAL A 81 6.41 8.55 2.07
C VAL A 81 5.19 7.88 1.48
N GLU A 82 4.89 8.22 0.23
CA GLU A 82 3.85 7.53 -0.52
C GLU A 82 4.46 6.35 -1.26
N VAL A 83 3.80 5.20 -1.15
CA VAL A 83 4.21 3.98 -1.86
C VAL A 83 3.03 3.56 -2.74
N THR A 84 3.30 3.37 -4.02
CA THR A 84 2.26 3.08 -5.00
C THR A 84 2.53 1.75 -5.69
N ALA A 85 1.49 0.92 -5.78
CA ALA A 85 1.50 -0.32 -6.56
C ALA A 85 0.44 -0.24 -7.65
N LEU A 86 0.71 -0.85 -8.77
CA LEU A 86 -0.27 -0.95 -9.86
C LEU A 86 -1.01 -2.28 -9.73
N TRP A 87 -2.33 -2.22 -9.86
CA TRP A 87 -3.20 -3.37 -9.76
C TRP A 87 -3.94 -3.59 -11.08
N ASN A 88 -3.66 -4.69 -11.73
CA ASN A 88 -4.37 -5.05 -12.96
C ASN A 88 -5.68 -5.75 -12.57
N MET A 89 -6.78 -5.06 -12.81
CA MET A 89 -8.12 -5.52 -12.44
C MET A 89 -8.84 -6.23 -13.57
N ARG A 90 -8.16 -6.52 -14.67
CA ARG A 90 -8.79 -7.16 -15.84
C ARG A 90 -9.47 -8.46 -15.45
N GLY A 91 -10.75 -8.57 -15.77
CA GLY A 91 -11.54 -9.75 -15.43
C GLY A 91 -12.06 -9.78 -14.02
N LEU A 92 -11.79 -8.78 -13.21
CA LEU A 92 -12.29 -8.70 -11.85
C LEU A 92 -13.54 -7.83 -11.80
N ASP A 93 -14.45 -8.16 -10.89
CA ASP A 93 -15.67 -7.40 -10.67
C ASP A 93 -16.20 -7.73 -9.28
N GLY A 94 -16.67 -6.72 -8.56
CA GLY A 94 -17.23 -6.92 -7.23
C GLY A 94 -16.38 -6.32 -6.12
N GLN A 95 -16.50 -6.87 -4.93
CA GLN A 95 -15.88 -6.34 -3.72
C GLN A 95 -14.54 -7.03 -3.43
N TYR A 96 -13.54 -6.21 -3.09
CA TYR A 96 -12.20 -6.68 -2.74
C TYR A 96 -11.67 -5.87 -1.58
N ASP A 97 -10.72 -6.45 -0.85
CA ASP A 97 -9.99 -5.75 0.20
C ASP A 97 -8.53 -5.62 -0.24
N ILE A 98 -7.99 -4.43 -0.05
CA ILE A 98 -6.58 -4.15 -0.26
C ILE A 98 -5.94 -4.08 1.12
N ILE A 99 -4.95 -4.91 1.37
CA ILE A 99 -4.23 -4.94 2.64
C ILE A 99 -2.80 -4.52 2.38
N VAL A 100 -2.35 -3.47 3.06
CA VAL A 100 -0.99 -2.99 2.92
C VAL A 100 -0.28 -3.16 4.25
N THR A 101 0.86 -3.83 4.24
CA THR A 101 1.63 -4.08 5.45
C THR A 101 3.01 -3.42 5.31
N ALA A 102 3.29 -2.47 6.19
CA ALA A 102 4.61 -1.87 6.30
C ALA A 102 5.53 -2.84 7.03
N ASP A 103 6.83 -2.83 6.67
CA ASP A 103 7.80 -3.76 7.24
C ASP A 103 7.26 -5.20 7.25
N ALA A 104 6.81 -5.63 6.08
CA ALA A 104 6.11 -6.90 5.92
C ALA A 104 6.94 -8.12 6.35
N PHE A 105 8.26 -7.99 6.33
CA PHE A 105 9.17 -9.09 6.69
C PHE A 105 9.83 -8.87 8.04
N SER A 106 9.28 -7.94 8.85
CA SER A 106 9.78 -7.67 10.21
C SER A 106 11.28 -7.38 10.23
N GLN A 107 11.72 -6.50 9.34
CA GLN A 107 13.13 -6.13 9.20
C GLN A 107 13.59 -5.18 10.31
N LEU A 108 12.66 -4.52 10.98
CA LEU A 108 12.94 -3.58 12.06
C LEU A 108 12.38 -4.08 13.38
N GLU A 109 13.05 -3.68 14.45
CA GLU A 109 12.49 -3.81 15.79
C GLU A 109 11.75 -2.51 16.08
N GLU A 110 10.44 -2.57 16.15
CA GLU A 110 9.59 -1.39 16.25
C GLU A 110 8.94 -1.26 17.61
N MET A 111 8.51 -0.01 17.92
CA MET A 111 7.75 0.26 19.15
C MET A 111 6.42 -0.51 19.14
N ARG A 112 5.78 -0.57 17.98
CA ARG A 112 4.50 -1.25 17.81
C ARG A 112 4.48 -1.96 16.48
N LYS A 113 3.81 -3.10 16.42
CA LYS A 113 3.63 -3.83 15.17
C LYS A 113 2.16 -3.98 14.80
N ASP A 114 1.25 -3.64 15.70
CA ASP A 114 -0.18 -3.75 15.45
C ASP A 114 -0.71 -2.63 14.55
N ASN A 115 0.08 -1.59 14.29
CA ASN A 115 -0.30 -0.48 13.42
C ASN A 115 0.42 -0.52 12.06
N ASN A 116 1.07 -1.64 11.73
CA ASN A 116 1.83 -1.76 10.49
C ASN A 116 0.95 -2.06 9.28
N ALA A 117 -0.30 -2.42 9.47
CA ALA A 117 -1.17 -2.80 8.38
C ALA A 117 -2.35 -1.85 8.24
N ALA A 118 -2.76 -1.61 7.02
CA ALA A 118 -3.97 -0.86 6.69
C ALA A 118 -4.81 -1.68 5.72
N VAL A 119 -6.12 -1.50 5.79
CA VAL A 119 -7.06 -2.21 4.93
C VAL A 119 -7.98 -1.20 4.26
N ALA A 120 -8.20 -1.35 2.97
CA ALA A 120 -9.19 -0.57 2.25
C ALA A 120 -10.18 -1.53 1.59
N HIS A 121 -11.47 -1.20 1.71
CA HIS A 121 -12.52 -1.95 1.05
C HIS A 121 -12.87 -1.24 -0.25
N VAL A 122 -12.86 -1.97 -1.35
CA VAL A 122 -13.09 -1.38 -2.67
C VAL A 122 -14.12 -2.20 -3.45
N VAL A 123 -14.72 -1.54 -4.43
CA VAL A 123 -15.58 -2.18 -5.42
C VAL A 123 -14.96 -1.95 -6.79
N VAL A 124 -14.78 -3.02 -7.54
CA VAL A 124 -14.29 -2.95 -8.92
C VAL A 124 -15.47 -3.08 -9.86
N ARG A 125 -15.57 -2.15 -10.80
CA ARG A 125 -16.63 -2.14 -11.81
C ARG A 125 -16.02 -1.87 -13.18
N GLY A 126 -15.70 -2.94 -13.88
CA GLY A 126 -15.08 -2.83 -15.19
C GLY A 126 -13.69 -2.24 -15.08
N THR A 127 -13.52 -1.01 -15.58
CA THR A 127 -12.23 -0.32 -15.54
C THR A 127 -12.04 0.57 -14.31
N ARG A 128 -13.04 0.61 -13.43
CA ARG A 128 -13.04 1.51 -12.29
C ARG A 128 -12.94 0.80 -10.97
N VAL A 129 -12.27 1.43 -10.04
CA VAL A 129 -12.23 0.99 -8.64
C VAL A 129 -12.65 2.16 -7.75
N GLU A 130 -13.49 1.89 -6.77
CA GLU A 130 -13.99 2.90 -5.85
C GLU A 130 -13.82 2.41 -4.43
N LEU A 131 -13.39 3.31 -3.54
CA LEU A 131 -13.37 3.03 -2.10
C LEU A 131 -14.79 2.98 -1.58
N VAL A 132 -15.03 2.02 -0.72
CA VAL A 132 -16.36 1.82 -0.13
C VAL A 132 -16.46 2.53 1.22
#